data_fbd8fe2eb75e548a60d32f6618f6878b
#
_entry.id   fbd8fe2eb75e548a60d32f6618f6878b
#
_cell.length_a   1.000
_cell.length_b   1.000
_cell.length_c   1.000
_cell.angle_alpha   90.00
_cell.angle_beta   90.00
_cell.angle_gamma   90.00
#
_symmetry.space_group_name_H-M   'P 1'
#
loop_
_entity.id
_entity.type
_entity.pdbx_description
1 polymer ?
#
loop_
_entity_poly.entity_id
_entity_poly.type
_entity_poly.pdbx_seq_one_letter_code
_entity_poly.pdbx_strand_id
1 'polypeptide(L)'
;PYYSMNKGDLEDGQYNKLGDYASLGCVRMCVRDVKWIYDNCPSGTGVTIYDDAVNPGPLGKPDSIKIPEDSAYAGWDPTDPDENNPWNAYSAKIEGAKDIQTKIGQSIDVMTGVTATDTCGNDITAKIVTVGRYTFDQTGTYDIKYEVTDAIGSHDEVTVKLMVTE
;
A
#
# COMPACT_ATOMS: atom_id res chain seq x y z
N PRO A 1 8.32 14.93 -6.43
CA PRO A 1 8.94 13.95 -7.32
C PRO A 1 10.41 14.27 -7.56
N TYR A 2 11.17 13.25 -7.91
CA TYR A 2 12.57 13.36 -8.26
C TYR A 2 12.67 13.15 -9.77
N TYR A 3 12.97 14.21 -10.51
CA TYR A 3 13.22 14.13 -11.93
C TYR A 3 14.70 14.27 -12.22
N SER A 4 15.19 13.54 -13.19
CA SER A 4 16.52 13.75 -13.73
C SER A 4 16.65 15.16 -14.30
N MET A 5 17.68 15.88 -13.89
CA MET A 5 17.94 17.23 -14.42
C MET A 5 18.17 17.25 -15.93
N ASN A 6 18.48 16.11 -16.53
CA ASN A 6 18.83 15.99 -17.93
C ASN A 6 17.72 15.45 -18.84
N LYS A 7 16.70 14.80 -18.28
CA LYS A 7 15.67 14.10 -19.08
C LYS A 7 14.24 14.48 -18.75
N GLY A 8 13.98 15.11 -17.60
CA GLY A 8 12.61 15.30 -17.12
C GLY A 8 11.93 14.03 -16.61
N ASP A 9 12.63 12.90 -16.60
CA ASP A 9 12.11 11.61 -16.13
C ASP A 9 12.30 11.47 -14.61
N LEU A 10 11.45 10.67 -13.99
CA LEU A 10 11.61 10.29 -12.60
C LEU A 10 12.87 9.43 -12.41
N GLU A 11 13.66 9.75 -11.40
CA GLU A 11 14.74 8.87 -10.94
C GLU A 11 14.20 7.97 -9.81
N ASP A 12 13.97 6.69 -10.10
CA ASP A 12 13.45 5.69 -9.16
C ASP A 12 14.29 5.60 -7.88
N GLY A 13 15.61 5.59 -8.01
CA GLY A 13 16.54 5.60 -6.88
C GLY A 13 16.40 6.83 -5.96
N GLN A 14 15.89 7.95 -6.46
CA GLN A 14 15.58 9.13 -5.65
C GLN A 14 14.12 9.09 -5.13
N TYR A 15 13.19 8.58 -5.94
CA TYR A 15 11.82 8.34 -5.51
C TYR A 15 11.78 7.41 -4.29
N ASN A 16 12.54 6.35 -4.33
CA ASN A 16 12.63 5.35 -3.26
C ASN A 16 13.18 5.88 -1.93
N LYS A 17 13.69 7.12 -1.91
CA LYS A 17 14.10 7.85 -0.68
C LYS A 17 12.98 8.73 -0.09
N LEU A 18 11.76 8.70 -0.65
CA LEU A 18 10.63 9.41 -0.03
C LEU A 18 10.42 8.94 1.41
N GLY A 19 10.29 9.90 2.33
CA GLY A 19 10.19 9.66 3.76
C GLY A 19 11.53 9.60 4.49
N ASP A 20 12.66 9.66 3.78
CA ASP A 20 14.01 9.66 4.35
C ASP A 20 14.74 11.00 4.11
N TYR A 21 15.87 11.18 4.77
CA TYR A 21 16.74 12.35 4.53
C TYR A 21 17.37 12.28 3.15
N ALA A 22 16.81 13.03 2.20
CA ALA A 22 17.22 12.95 0.79
C ALA A 22 17.45 14.32 0.14
N SER A 23 17.42 15.41 0.91
CA SER A 23 17.64 16.76 0.39
C SER A 23 18.32 17.66 1.40
N LEU A 24 18.90 18.76 0.92
CA LEU A 24 19.52 19.81 1.75
C LEU A 24 18.50 20.80 2.35
N GLY A 25 17.20 20.57 2.16
CA GLY A 25 16.14 21.45 2.71
C GLY A 25 14.81 21.40 1.97
N CYS A 26 14.74 20.78 0.78
CA CYS A 26 13.47 20.66 0.06
C CYS A 26 12.59 19.57 0.67
N VAL A 27 11.30 19.85 0.85
CA VAL A 27 10.31 18.81 1.15
C VAL A 27 10.03 18.01 -0.12
N ARG A 28 10.24 16.70 -0.06
CA ARG A 28 10.02 15.78 -1.17
C ARG A 28 8.72 15.03 -0.97
N MET A 29 7.91 14.97 -2.02
CA MET A 29 6.58 14.35 -1.98
C MET A 29 6.33 13.63 -3.31
N CYS A 30 5.38 12.67 -3.31
CA CYS A 30 4.89 12.07 -4.55
C CYS A 30 4.07 13.08 -5.38
N VAL A 31 3.87 12.78 -6.66
CA VAL A 31 3.21 13.71 -7.61
C VAL A 31 1.79 14.03 -7.18
N ARG A 32 1.00 13.05 -6.74
CA ARG A 32 -0.37 13.27 -6.26
C ARG A 32 -0.43 14.32 -5.16
N ASP A 33 0.45 14.23 -4.19
CA ASP A 33 0.43 15.10 -3.02
C ASP A 33 0.90 16.52 -3.38
N VAL A 34 1.91 16.64 -4.24
CA VAL A 34 2.35 17.94 -4.78
C VAL A 34 1.23 18.59 -5.57
N LYS A 35 0.57 17.83 -6.43
CA LYS A 35 -0.56 18.32 -7.23
C LYS A 35 -1.70 18.78 -6.33
N TRP A 36 -2.04 18.01 -5.30
CA TRP A 36 -3.09 18.38 -4.37
C TRP A 36 -2.78 19.71 -3.65
N ILE A 37 -1.53 19.89 -3.19
CA ILE A 37 -1.09 21.13 -2.55
C ILE A 37 -1.18 22.28 -3.55
N TYR A 38 -0.71 22.10 -4.77
CA TYR A 38 -0.74 23.12 -5.81
C TYR A 38 -2.19 23.57 -6.13
N ASP A 39 -3.11 22.63 -6.22
CA ASP A 39 -4.51 22.90 -6.59
C ASP A 39 -5.32 23.51 -5.41
N ASN A 40 -4.96 23.20 -4.16
CA ASN A 40 -5.79 23.53 -2.98
C ASN A 40 -5.16 24.52 -2.01
N CYS A 41 -3.86 24.78 -2.10
CA CYS A 41 -3.15 25.65 -1.18
C CYS A 41 -2.62 26.89 -1.91
N PRO A 42 -3.37 28.02 -1.92
CA PRO A 42 -2.94 29.25 -2.59
C PRO A 42 -1.69 29.83 -1.93
N SER A 43 -1.00 30.72 -2.65
CA SER A 43 0.15 31.46 -2.10
C SER A 43 -0.23 32.20 -0.81
N GLY A 44 0.56 32.02 0.23
CA GLY A 44 0.29 32.57 1.57
C GLY A 44 -0.39 31.59 2.53
N THR A 45 -0.69 30.36 2.09
CA THR A 45 -1.14 29.30 3.00
C THR A 45 -0.12 29.09 4.11
N GLY A 46 -0.57 29.09 5.36
CA GLY A 46 0.28 28.88 6.53
C GLY A 46 0.84 27.45 6.56
N VAL A 47 2.12 27.33 6.87
CA VAL A 47 2.81 26.04 7.04
C VAL A 47 3.41 25.98 8.43
N THR A 48 3.12 24.91 9.16
CA THR A 48 3.76 24.62 10.45
C THR A 48 4.72 23.46 10.28
N ILE A 49 5.99 23.69 10.55
CA ILE A 49 7.03 22.66 10.57
C ILE A 49 7.38 22.39 12.02
N TYR A 50 7.32 21.14 12.44
CA TYR A 50 7.67 20.75 13.80
C TYR A 50 8.44 19.44 13.78
N ASP A 51 9.24 19.23 14.81
CA ASP A 51 9.95 17.98 15.08
C ASP A 51 9.57 17.53 16.49
N ASP A 52 8.78 16.49 16.59
CA ASP A 52 8.31 15.95 17.86
C ASP A 52 8.29 14.40 17.78
N ALA A 53 9.30 13.79 18.37
CA ALA A 53 9.44 12.33 18.41
C ALA A 53 8.36 11.65 19.27
N VAL A 54 7.71 12.37 20.17
CA VAL A 54 6.65 11.83 21.05
C VAL A 54 5.28 11.96 20.39
N ASN A 55 5.06 13.06 19.66
CA ASN A 55 3.81 13.33 18.98
C ASN A 55 4.07 13.61 17.48
N PRO A 56 4.35 12.60 16.68
CA PRO A 56 4.75 12.77 15.27
C PRO A 56 3.63 13.29 14.36
N GLY A 57 2.52 13.72 14.93
CA GLY A 57 1.33 14.18 14.22
C GLY A 57 0.29 13.07 14.02
N PRO A 58 -0.92 13.43 13.52
CA PRO A 58 -2.05 12.49 13.47
C PRO A 58 -1.84 11.32 12.50
N LEU A 59 -0.96 11.47 11.52
CA LEU A 59 -0.69 10.44 10.50
C LEU A 59 0.62 9.68 10.74
N GLY A 60 1.45 10.11 11.70
CA GLY A 60 2.79 9.57 11.90
C GLY A 60 3.70 9.74 10.66
N LYS A 61 4.69 8.88 10.53
CA LYS A 61 5.50 8.77 9.31
C LYS A 61 4.73 7.89 8.30
N PRO A 62 4.30 8.43 7.14
CA PRO A 62 3.61 7.62 6.15
C PRO A 62 4.54 6.57 5.54
N ASP A 63 3.99 5.40 5.26
CA ASP A 63 4.66 4.41 4.43
C ASP A 63 4.85 4.95 3.02
N SER A 64 5.91 4.52 2.36
CA SER A 64 6.16 4.82 0.95
C SER A 64 6.18 3.53 0.14
N ILE A 65 5.61 3.59 -1.07
CA ILE A 65 5.78 2.51 -2.05
C ILE A 65 7.19 2.60 -2.62
N LYS A 66 7.78 1.47 -2.96
CA LYS A 66 9.10 1.40 -3.60
C LYS A 66 8.93 0.93 -5.04
N ILE A 67 9.60 1.59 -5.96
CA ILE A 67 9.64 1.19 -7.37
C ILE A 67 10.81 0.21 -7.53
N PRO A 68 10.59 -1.03 -8.00
CA PRO A 68 11.68 -1.96 -8.30
C PRO A 68 12.65 -1.36 -9.34
N GLU A 69 13.95 -1.51 -9.13
CA GLU A 69 15.00 -0.93 -9.97
C GLU A 69 14.95 -1.43 -11.43
N ASP A 70 14.46 -2.64 -11.63
CA ASP A 70 14.32 -3.29 -12.93
C ASP A 70 12.94 -3.11 -13.57
N SER A 71 12.07 -2.30 -12.95
CA SER A 71 10.74 -2.02 -13.51
C SER A 71 10.83 -1.27 -14.82
N ALA A 72 10.08 -1.74 -15.82
CA ALA A 72 9.91 -1.03 -17.09
C ALA A 72 9.28 0.37 -16.92
N TYR A 73 8.66 0.63 -15.78
CA TYR A 73 7.95 1.86 -15.45
C TYR A 73 8.66 2.71 -14.39
N ALA A 74 9.95 2.44 -14.14
CA ALA A 74 10.73 3.14 -13.11
C ALA A 74 10.80 4.67 -13.31
N GLY A 75 10.61 5.16 -14.55
CA GLY A 75 10.54 6.58 -14.85
C GLY A 75 9.22 7.28 -14.50
N TRP A 76 8.25 6.57 -13.91
CA TRP A 76 6.94 7.11 -13.55
C TRP A 76 6.68 7.05 -12.04
N ASP A 77 6.14 8.12 -11.48
CA ASP A 77 5.59 8.10 -10.11
C ASP A 77 4.27 7.31 -10.11
N PRO A 78 4.14 6.24 -9.29
CA PRO A 78 2.91 5.45 -9.23
C PRO A 78 1.67 6.26 -8.84
N THR A 79 1.84 7.44 -8.26
CA THR A 79 0.75 8.33 -7.85
C THR A 79 0.46 9.44 -8.85
N ASP A 80 1.18 9.51 -9.97
CA ASP A 80 0.94 10.54 -10.99
C ASP A 80 -0.44 10.33 -11.62
N PRO A 81 -1.34 11.33 -11.55
CA PRO A 81 -2.69 11.23 -12.10
C PRO A 81 -2.76 11.33 -13.63
N ASP A 82 -1.63 11.37 -14.33
CA ASP A 82 -1.61 11.35 -15.80
C ASP A 82 -2.31 10.09 -16.32
N GLU A 83 -3.19 10.25 -17.31
CA GLU A 83 -3.93 9.13 -17.90
C GLU A 83 -3.02 8.10 -18.59
N ASN A 84 -1.83 8.53 -19.03
CA ASN A 84 -0.83 7.67 -19.66
C ASN A 84 0.11 7.01 -18.65
N ASN A 85 -0.08 7.22 -17.34
CA ASN A 85 0.73 6.59 -16.32
C ASN A 85 0.57 5.06 -16.40
N PRO A 86 1.64 4.31 -16.73
CA PRO A 86 1.53 2.86 -16.89
C PRO A 86 1.15 2.14 -15.58
N TRP A 87 1.41 2.73 -14.43
CA TRP A 87 1.00 2.18 -13.13
C TRP A 87 -0.52 2.15 -12.94
N ASN A 88 -1.30 2.92 -13.72
CA ASN A 88 -2.77 2.87 -13.69
C ASN A 88 -3.35 1.49 -14.04
N ALA A 89 -2.56 0.61 -14.67
CA ALA A 89 -2.96 -0.76 -14.98
C ALA A 89 -2.76 -1.75 -13.81
N TYR A 90 -2.19 -1.29 -12.69
CA TYR A 90 -1.83 -2.11 -11.55
C TYR A 90 -2.51 -1.62 -10.27
N SER A 91 -2.69 -2.54 -9.32
CA SER A 91 -3.27 -2.28 -8.01
C SER A 91 -2.69 -3.24 -6.99
N ALA A 92 -2.90 -2.94 -5.70
CA ALA A 92 -2.69 -3.93 -4.67
C ALA A 92 -3.52 -5.19 -4.97
N LYS A 93 -2.98 -6.37 -4.66
CA LYS A 93 -3.61 -7.65 -5.00
C LYS A 93 -3.37 -8.71 -3.95
N ILE A 94 -4.44 -9.42 -3.57
CA ILE A 94 -4.39 -10.61 -2.73
C ILE A 94 -4.40 -11.84 -3.62
N GLU A 95 -3.52 -12.79 -3.35
CA GLU A 95 -3.42 -14.05 -4.07
C GLU A 95 -3.43 -15.24 -3.10
N GLY A 96 -3.75 -16.43 -3.63
CA GLY A 96 -3.74 -17.68 -2.87
C GLY A 96 -4.92 -17.89 -1.91
N ALA A 97 -5.80 -16.90 -1.75
CA ALA A 97 -7.02 -17.04 -0.94
C ALA A 97 -7.97 -18.07 -1.58
N LYS A 98 -8.43 -19.03 -0.79
CA LYS A 98 -9.31 -20.12 -1.23
C LYS A 98 -10.17 -20.61 -0.08
N ASP A 99 -11.29 -21.25 -0.39
CA ASP A 99 -12.12 -21.89 0.59
C ASP A 99 -11.33 -22.94 1.42
N ILE A 100 -11.64 -22.97 2.70
CA ILE A 100 -10.93 -23.74 3.71
C ILE A 100 -11.89 -24.76 4.30
N GLN A 101 -11.43 -25.98 4.50
CA GLN A 101 -12.21 -27.01 5.19
C GLN A 101 -11.39 -27.59 6.34
N THR A 102 -12.05 -27.76 7.50
CA THR A 102 -11.46 -28.40 8.66
C THR A 102 -12.53 -29.17 9.44
N LYS A 103 -12.10 -29.92 10.44
CA LYS A 103 -12.98 -30.63 11.39
C LYS A 103 -13.15 -29.84 12.67
N ILE A 104 -14.29 -30.05 13.32
CA ILE A 104 -14.57 -29.45 14.64
C ILE A 104 -13.41 -29.75 15.61
N GLY A 105 -12.99 -28.73 16.35
CA GLY A 105 -11.87 -28.79 17.28
C GLY A 105 -10.47 -28.74 16.64
N GLN A 106 -10.35 -28.71 15.32
CA GLN A 106 -9.08 -28.57 14.62
C GLN A 106 -8.90 -27.13 14.12
N SER A 107 -8.16 -26.32 14.86
CA SER A 107 -7.77 -24.98 14.43
C SER A 107 -6.69 -25.04 13.37
N ILE A 108 -6.80 -24.18 12.36
CA ILE A 108 -5.82 -24.01 11.29
C ILE A 108 -5.50 -22.53 11.12
N ASP A 109 -4.32 -22.23 10.59
CA ASP A 109 -3.97 -20.87 10.22
C ASP A 109 -4.66 -20.51 8.89
N VAL A 110 -5.65 -19.62 8.99
CA VAL A 110 -6.43 -19.16 7.84
C VAL A 110 -5.61 -18.34 6.83
N MET A 111 -4.44 -17.86 7.23
CA MET A 111 -3.52 -17.12 6.35
C MET A 111 -2.61 -18.03 5.53
N THR A 112 -2.66 -19.35 5.72
CA THR A 112 -1.78 -20.29 5.02
C THR A 112 -1.92 -20.17 3.51
N GLY A 113 -0.84 -19.74 2.84
CA GLY A 113 -0.76 -19.60 1.39
C GLY A 113 -1.40 -18.33 0.83
N VAL A 114 -1.91 -17.44 1.68
CA VAL A 114 -2.41 -16.11 1.27
C VAL A 114 -1.25 -15.14 1.24
N THR A 115 -1.11 -14.42 0.15
CA THR A 115 -0.08 -13.39 -0.05
C THR A 115 -0.70 -12.12 -0.61
N ALA A 116 0.01 -11.00 -0.51
CA ALA A 116 -0.42 -9.77 -1.17
C ALA A 116 0.78 -8.98 -1.71
N THR A 117 0.54 -8.30 -2.83
CA THR A 117 1.50 -7.37 -3.44
C THR A 117 0.91 -5.97 -3.51
N ASP A 118 1.78 -4.94 -3.45
CA ASP A 118 1.39 -3.56 -3.72
C ASP A 118 1.29 -3.27 -5.23
N THR A 119 0.90 -2.05 -5.58
CA THR A 119 0.79 -1.58 -6.97
C THR A 119 2.10 -1.76 -7.76
N CYS A 120 3.25 -1.71 -7.12
CA CYS A 120 4.56 -1.90 -7.75
C CYS A 120 5.07 -3.35 -7.71
N GLY A 121 4.28 -4.30 -7.16
CA GLY A 121 4.63 -5.71 -7.08
C GLY A 121 5.46 -6.11 -5.85
N ASN A 122 5.68 -5.20 -4.91
CA ASN A 122 6.39 -5.55 -3.66
C ASN A 122 5.48 -6.36 -2.73
N ASP A 123 6.07 -7.27 -1.97
CA ASP A 123 5.36 -8.08 -0.98
C ASP A 123 4.86 -7.20 0.19
N ILE A 124 3.55 -7.20 0.38
CA ILE A 124 2.85 -6.55 1.49
C ILE A 124 1.96 -7.55 2.26
N THR A 125 2.25 -8.83 2.19
CA THR A 125 1.50 -9.90 2.87
C THR A 125 1.28 -9.61 4.36
N ALA A 126 2.27 -9.03 5.04
CA ALA A 126 2.16 -8.66 6.45
C ALA A 126 1.12 -7.56 6.73
N LYS A 127 0.62 -6.86 5.71
CA LYS A 127 -0.42 -5.83 5.83
C LYS A 127 -1.83 -6.37 5.63
N ILE A 128 -1.99 -7.66 5.32
CA ILE A 128 -3.31 -8.26 5.18
C ILE A 128 -4.02 -8.23 6.54
N VAL A 129 -5.24 -7.72 6.53
CA VAL A 129 -6.15 -7.75 7.68
C VAL A 129 -7.21 -8.81 7.41
N THR A 130 -7.39 -9.71 8.37
CA THR A 130 -8.45 -10.73 8.33
C THR A 130 -9.68 -10.23 9.09
N VAL A 131 -10.81 -10.17 8.42
CA VAL A 131 -12.09 -9.72 8.96
C VAL A 131 -13.09 -10.87 8.89
N GLY A 132 -13.83 -11.10 9.99
CA GLY A 132 -14.86 -12.12 10.08
C GLY A 132 -15.00 -12.65 11.49
N ARG A 133 -16.15 -13.28 11.75
CA ARG A 133 -16.38 -14.01 12.99
C ARG A 133 -16.51 -15.49 12.66
N TYR A 134 -15.56 -16.28 13.11
CA TYR A 134 -15.55 -17.72 12.90
C TYR A 134 -15.09 -18.44 14.17
N THR A 135 -15.40 -19.72 14.26
CA THR A 135 -14.94 -20.61 15.34
C THR A 135 -14.63 -21.98 14.75
N PHE A 136 -13.71 -22.69 15.38
CA PHE A 136 -13.40 -24.08 15.08
C PHE A 136 -14.16 -25.07 16.00
N ASP A 137 -14.90 -24.56 16.98
CA ASP A 137 -15.59 -25.38 18.02
C ASP A 137 -17.03 -25.69 17.66
N GLN A 138 -17.51 -25.21 16.54
CA GLN A 138 -18.87 -25.45 16.06
C GLN A 138 -18.86 -25.75 14.56
N THR A 139 -19.65 -26.75 14.15
CA THR A 139 -19.85 -27.00 12.71
C THR A 139 -20.61 -25.85 12.08
N GLY A 140 -20.22 -25.50 10.87
CA GLY A 140 -20.84 -24.40 10.13
C GLY A 140 -20.00 -23.92 8.96
N THR A 141 -20.53 -22.92 8.28
CA THR A 141 -19.82 -22.21 7.19
C THR A 141 -19.71 -20.74 7.58
N TYR A 142 -18.51 -20.24 7.62
CA TYR A 142 -18.16 -18.89 8.03
C TYR A 142 -17.51 -18.13 6.89
N ASP A 143 -17.78 -16.84 6.79
CA ASP A 143 -17.08 -15.95 5.87
C ASP A 143 -15.82 -15.39 6.52
N ILE A 144 -14.71 -15.48 5.80
CA ILE A 144 -13.44 -14.84 6.12
C ILE A 144 -13.13 -13.88 4.97
N LYS A 145 -12.99 -12.60 5.28
CA LYS A 145 -12.57 -11.59 4.33
C LYS A 145 -11.13 -11.19 4.63
N TYR A 146 -10.30 -11.20 3.62
CA TYR A 146 -8.95 -10.63 3.61
C TYR A 146 -9.03 -9.26 2.97
N GLU A 147 -8.39 -8.29 3.57
CA GLU A 147 -8.31 -6.92 3.07
C GLU A 147 -6.85 -6.46 3.09
N VAL A 148 -6.43 -5.74 2.07
CA VAL A 148 -5.12 -5.10 2.02
C VAL A 148 -5.24 -3.73 1.39
N THR A 149 -4.45 -2.77 1.90
CA THR A 149 -4.29 -1.45 1.30
C THR A 149 -2.82 -1.10 1.26
N ASP A 150 -2.34 -0.70 0.10
CA ASP A 150 -0.95 -0.28 -0.07
C ASP A 150 -0.69 1.17 0.36
N ALA A 151 0.57 1.61 0.27
CA ALA A 151 0.99 2.93 0.73
C ALA A 151 0.45 4.10 -0.11
N ILE A 152 -0.06 3.85 -1.31
CA ILE A 152 -0.67 4.86 -2.17
C ILE A 152 -2.20 4.82 -2.16
N GLY A 153 -2.78 3.91 -1.35
CA GLY A 153 -4.22 3.79 -1.13
C GLY A 153 -4.92 2.83 -2.09
N SER A 154 -4.19 2.05 -2.87
CA SER A 154 -4.76 0.96 -3.67
C SER A 154 -5.21 -0.17 -2.74
N HIS A 155 -6.42 -0.66 -2.95
CA HIS A 155 -7.09 -1.61 -2.06
C HIS A 155 -7.55 -2.85 -2.83
N ASP A 156 -7.45 -4.00 -2.17
CA ASP A 156 -8.03 -5.25 -2.63
C ASP A 156 -8.68 -6.01 -1.48
N GLU A 157 -9.75 -6.75 -1.77
CA GLU A 157 -10.43 -7.60 -0.81
C GLU A 157 -10.89 -8.91 -1.44
N VAL A 158 -10.77 -10.00 -0.69
CA VAL A 158 -11.20 -11.34 -1.09
C VAL A 158 -11.95 -12.01 0.06
N THR A 159 -13.13 -12.56 -0.21
CA THR A 159 -13.88 -13.35 0.77
C THR A 159 -13.85 -14.83 0.41
N VAL A 160 -13.53 -15.67 1.38
CA VAL A 160 -13.51 -17.12 1.28
C VAL A 160 -14.44 -17.75 2.34
N LYS A 161 -14.79 -19.01 2.13
CA LYS A 161 -15.59 -19.80 3.09
C LYS A 161 -14.66 -20.68 3.95
N LEU A 162 -14.88 -20.65 5.26
CA LEU A 162 -14.35 -21.64 6.19
C LEU A 162 -15.49 -22.62 6.53
N MET A 163 -15.34 -23.86 6.13
CA MET A 163 -16.28 -24.94 6.43
C MET A 163 -15.72 -25.80 7.56
N VAL A 164 -16.43 -25.83 8.69
CA VAL A 164 -16.12 -26.70 9.84
C VAL A 164 -17.13 -27.86 9.83
N THR A 165 -16.61 -29.08 9.66
CA THR A 165 -17.39 -30.31 9.55
C THR A 165 -17.18 -31.20 10.78
N GLU A 166 -17.97 -32.28 10.92
CA GLU A 166 -17.77 -33.29 11.95
C GLU A 166 -16.48 -34.09 11.77
#